data_6c4538fe56f9751e08bba0be10b09c9d
#
_entry.id   6c4538fe56f9751e08bba0be10b09c9d
#
_cell.length_a   1.000
_cell.length_b   1.000
_cell.length_c   1.000
_cell.angle_alpha   90.00
_cell.angle_beta   90.00
_cell.angle_gamma   90.00
#
_symmetry.space_group_name_H-M   'P 1'
#
loop_
_entity.id
_entity.type
_entity.pdbx_description
1 polymer ?
#
loop_
_entity_poly.entity_id
_entity_poly.type
_entity_poly.pdbx_seq_one_letter_code
_entity_poly.pdbx_strand_id
1 'polypeptide(L)'
;MATIKRLNINKFTTESDNDAFIEELKQLWLYWSHPSVSGNVIVDINKDRNDPTQMTAFVTASDDEAMKAVDEFAVNAVIPMRDKYEHENIKVDAELLVSINK
;
A
#
# COMPACT_ATOMS: atom_id res chain seq x y z
N MET A 1 9.66 -17.25 10.50
CA MET A 1 9.33 -16.38 9.37
C MET A 1 8.69 -15.11 9.87
N ALA A 2 9.12 -13.97 9.37
CA ALA A 2 8.64 -12.69 9.84
C ALA A 2 7.43 -12.23 9.03
N THR A 3 6.43 -11.70 9.72
CA THR A 3 5.37 -10.91 9.09
C THR A 3 5.94 -9.53 8.76
N ILE A 4 5.79 -9.12 7.53
CA ILE A 4 6.35 -7.86 7.04
C ILE A 4 5.23 -6.86 6.87
N LYS A 5 5.44 -5.66 7.36
CA LYS A 5 4.49 -4.55 7.22
C LYS A 5 5.14 -3.45 6.40
N ARG A 6 4.56 -3.15 5.25
CA ARG A 6 4.98 -2.03 4.42
C ARG A 6 4.04 -0.86 4.63
N LEU A 7 4.61 0.27 5.01
CA LEU A 7 3.89 1.51 5.18
C LEU A 7 4.27 2.45 4.06
N ASN A 8 3.26 2.93 3.32
CA ASN A 8 3.45 3.96 2.32
C ASN A 8 2.65 5.19 2.75
N ILE A 9 3.31 6.33 2.79
CA ILE A 9 2.66 7.62 3.01
C ILE A 9 2.82 8.40 1.72
N ASN A 10 1.71 8.76 1.09
CA ASN A 10 1.70 9.51 -0.16
C ASN A 10 0.99 10.84 0.05
N LYS A 11 1.65 11.92 -0.30
CA LYS A 11 1.08 13.26 -0.25
C LYS A 11 0.99 13.83 -1.65
N PHE A 12 -0.21 14.28 -2.01
CA PHE A 12 -0.51 14.85 -3.32
C PHE A 12 -0.66 16.37 -3.22
N THR A 13 -0.74 17.03 -4.38
CA THR A 13 -0.87 18.49 -4.45
C THR A 13 -2.25 18.95 -4.02
N THR A 14 -3.29 18.15 -4.30
CA THR A 14 -4.68 18.50 -4.01
C THR A 14 -5.44 17.33 -3.41
N GLU A 15 -6.54 17.63 -2.72
CA GLU A 15 -7.46 16.59 -2.26
C GLU A 15 -8.05 15.81 -3.42
N SER A 16 -8.34 16.45 -4.53
CA SER A 16 -8.88 15.80 -5.73
C SER A 16 -7.94 14.73 -6.26
N ASP A 17 -6.64 15.03 -6.33
CA ASP A 17 -5.64 14.05 -6.76
C ASP A 17 -5.53 12.90 -5.78
N ASN A 18 -5.56 13.20 -4.48
CA ASN A 18 -5.53 12.18 -3.44
C ASN A 18 -6.72 11.23 -3.55
N ASP A 19 -7.92 11.76 -3.70
CA ASP A 19 -9.14 10.95 -3.84
C ASP A 19 -9.12 10.11 -5.12
N ALA A 20 -8.64 10.67 -6.23
CA ALA A 20 -8.50 9.94 -7.49
C ALA A 20 -7.49 8.79 -7.35
N PHE A 21 -6.35 9.05 -6.73
CA PHE A 21 -5.34 8.02 -6.48
C PHE A 21 -5.87 6.90 -5.60
N ILE A 22 -6.55 7.26 -4.50
CA ILE A 22 -7.14 6.27 -3.57
C ILE A 22 -8.10 5.35 -4.33
N GLU A 23 -8.97 5.90 -5.17
CA GLU A 23 -9.92 5.08 -5.92
C GLU A 23 -9.24 4.18 -6.94
N GLU A 24 -8.25 4.67 -7.67
CA GLU A 24 -7.49 3.84 -8.62
C GLU A 24 -6.71 2.76 -7.90
N LEU A 25 -6.08 3.08 -6.78
CA LEU A 25 -5.32 2.12 -5.98
C LEU A 25 -6.21 1.00 -5.45
N LYS A 26 -7.39 1.37 -4.96
CA LYS A 26 -8.40 0.42 -4.51
C LYS A 26 -8.76 -0.57 -5.63
N GLN A 27 -9.02 -0.07 -6.84
CA GLN A 27 -9.37 -0.93 -7.97
C GLN A 27 -8.22 -1.85 -8.36
N LEU A 28 -6.98 -1.35 -8.36
CA LEU A 28 -5.81 -2.18 -8.65
C LEU A 28 -5.69 -3.34 -7.67
N TRP A 29 -5.81 -3.08 -6.37
CA TRP A 29 -5.69 -4.12 -5.36
C TRP A 29 -6.86 -5.11 -5.38
N LEU A 30 -8.07 -4.66 -5.63
CA LEU A 30 -9.23 -5.54 -5.76
C LEU A 30 -9.10 -6.49 -6.95
N TYR A 31 -8.49 -6.02 -8.04
CA TYR A 31 -8.26 -6.82 -9.25
C TYR A 31 -7.09 -7.79 -9.10
N TRP A 32 -6.08 -7.43 -8.30
CA TRP A 32 -4.87 -8.21 -8.18
C TRP A 32 -5.11 -9.56 -7.53
N SER A 33 -4.52 -10.61 -8.12
CA SER A 33 -4.45 -11.92 -7.51
C SER A 33 -3.13 -12.58 -7.89
N HIS A 34 -2.62 -13.42 -7.01
CA HIS A 34 -1.38 -14.15 -7.24
C HIS A 34 -1.47 -15.49 -6.51
N PRO A 35 -1.15 -16.61 -7.18
CA PRO A 35 -1.28 -17.94 -6.56
C PRO A 35 -0.53 -18.10 -5.26
N SER A 36 0.64 -17.45 -5.15
CA SER A 36 1.52 -17.58 -3.97
C SER A 36 1.05 -16.79 -2.77
N VAL A 37 0.03 -15.92 -2.90
CA VAL A 37 -0.32 -14.97 -1.82
C VAL A 37 -1.77 -15.05 -1.38
N SER A 38 -2.52 -16.04 -1.83
CA SER A 38 -3.93 -16.17 -1.44
C SER A 38 -4.07 -16.26 0.08
N GLY A 39 -4.69 -15.24 0.68
CA GLY A 39 -4.86 -15.14 2.12
C GLY A 39 -3.62 -14.68 2.90
N ASN A 40 -2.50 -14.42 2.23
CA ASN A 40 -1.22 -14.06 2.89
C ASN A 40 -0.88 -12.58 2.77
N VAL A 41 -1.73 -11.77 2.15
CA VAL A 41 -1.52 -10.34 2.01
C VAL A 41 -2.79 -9.61 2.40
N ILE A 42 -2.64 -8.60 3.25
CA ILE A 42 -3.72 -7.70 3.64
C ILE A 42 -3.31 -6.30 3.22
N VAL A 43 -4.21 -5.59 2.55
CA VAL A 43 -3.96 -4.21 2.12
C VAL A 43 -5.00 -3.30 2.76
N ASP A 44 -4.54 -2.32 3.51
CA ASP A 44 -5.38 -1.29 4.12
C ASP A 44 -5.08 0.05 3.45
N ILE A 45 -6.11 0.68 2.93
CA ILE A 45 -6.01 1.99 2.25
C ILE A 45 -6.73 3.00 3.12
N ASN A 46 -6.03 4.06 3.50
CA ASN A 46 -6.50 5.03 4.49
C ASN A 46 -6.36 6.46 3.97
N LYS A 47 -7.33 7.31 4.28
CA LYS A 47 -7.20 8.75 4.07
C LYS A 47 -6.83 9.40 5.40
N ASP A 48 -5.87 10.33 5.36
CA ASP A 48 -5.44 11.04 6.56
C ASP A 48 -6.59 11.90 7.10
N ARG A 49 -6.85 11.81 8.41
CA ARG A 49 -7.94 12.55 9.05
C ARG A 49 -7.67 14.04 9.15
N ASN A 50 -6.39 14.42 9.16
CA ASN A 50 -5.97 15.80 9.41
C ASN A 50 -5.43 16.51 8.17
N ASP A 51 -5.10 15.76 7.12
CA ASP A 51 -4.59 16.30 5.86
C ASP A 51 -5.31 15.63 4.69
N PRO A 52 -6.28 16.31 4.05
CA PRO A 52 -7.06 15.71 2.98
C PRO A 52 -6.25 15.43 1.70
N THR A 53 -5.03 15.95 1.60
CA THR A 53 -4.15 15.69 0.45
C THR A 53 -3.27 14.46 0.65
N GLN A 54 -3.35 13.80 1.80
CA GLN A 54 -2.49 12.70 2.18
C GLN A 54 -3.26 11.40 2.40
N MET A 55 -2.66 10.30 1.99
CA MET A 55 -3.19 8.97 2.24
C MET A 55 -2.07 8.05 2.73
N THR A 56 -2.46 6.95 3.37
CA THR A 56 -1.53 5.89 3.75
C THR A 56 -2.03 4.55 3.20
N ALA A 57 -1.09 3.72 2.77
CA ALA A 57 -1.39 2.35 2.37
C ALA A 57 -0.52 1.42 3.20
N PHE A 58 -1.16 0.50 3.92
CA PHE A 58 -0.46 -0.48 4.74
C PHE A 58 -0.64 -1.84 4.09
N VAL A 59 0.48 -2.50 3.77
CA VAL A 59 0.47 -3.85 3.25
C VAL A 59 1.09 -4.76 4.29
N THR A 60 0.33 -5.79 4.69
CA THR A 60 0.81 -6.83 5.59
C THR A 60 1.01 -8.10 4.79
N ALA A 61 2.22 -8.62 4.76
CA ALA A 61 2.54 -9.87 4.10
C ALA A 61 3.02 -10.89 5.14
N SER A 62 2.56 -12.14 5.03
CA SER A 62 2.87 -13.18 6.00
C SER A 62 4.33 -13.61 5.98
N ASP A 63 5.04 -13.40 4.88
CA ASP A 63 6.46 -13.76 4.71
C ASP A 63 7.09 -13.00 3.56
N ASP A 64 8.39 -13.22 3.35
CA ASP A 64 9.17 -12.56 2.30
C ASP A 64 8.70 -12.93 0.90
N GLU A 65 8.24 -14.15 0.68
CA GLU A 65 7.76 -14.59 -0.62
C GLU A 65 6.50 -13.84 -1.02
N ALA A 66 5.55 -13.68 -0.08
CA ALA A 66 4.34 -12.90 -0.31
C ALA A 66 4.69 -11.43 -0.59
N MET A 67 5.63 -10.85 0.15
CA MET A 67 6.05 -9.47 -0.09
C MET A 67 6.75 -9.31 -1.44
N LYS A 68 7.48 -10.31 -1.90
CA LYS A 68 8.10 -10.29 -3.23
C LYS A 68 7.04 -10.19 -4.33
N ALA A 69 5.94 -10.91 -4.20
CA ALA A 69 4.83 -10.81 -5.16
C ALA A 69 4.19 -9.42 -5.12
N VAL A 70 4.05 -8.82 -3.94
CA VAL A 70 3.60 -7.44 -3.77
C VAL A 70 4.55 -6.47 -4.47
N ASP A 71 5.87 -6.66 -4.36
CA ASP A 71 6.86 -5.83 -5.02
C ASP A 71 6.71 -5.86 -6.54
N GLU A 72 6.50 -7.03 -7.11
CA GLU A 72 6.30 -7.17 -8.56
C GLU A 72 5.06 -6.41 -9.01
N PHE A 73 3.97 -6.53 -8.28
CA PHE A 73 2.75 -5.78 -8.60
C PHE A 73 2.95 -4.27 -8.45
N ALA A 74 3.64 -3.84 -7.40
CA ALA A 74 3.91 -2.43 -7.19
C ALA A 74 4.71 -1.82 -8.35
N VAL A 75 5.77 -2.50 -8.79
CA VAL A 75 6.60 -2.03 -9.90
C VAL A 75 5.81 -2.00 -11.21
N ASN A 76 4.98 -2.98 -11.46
CA ASN A 76 4.27 -3.13 -12.74
C ASN A 76 2.99 -2.31 -12.84
N ALA A 77 2.34 -2.00 -11.72
CA ALA A 77 1.01 -1.37 -11.74
C ALA A 77 0.90 -0.14 -10.83
N VAL A 78 1.32 -0.24 -9.59
CA VAL A 78 1.08 0.82 -8.60
C VAL A 78 1.96 2.04 -8.84
N ILE A 79 3.26 1.84 -9.00
CA ILE A 79 4.22 2.93 -9.21
C ILE A 79 3.92 3.70 -10.50
N PRO A 80 3.70 3.05 -11.67
CA PRO A 80 3.34 3.78 -12.88
C PRO A 80 2.04 4.59 -12.75
N MET A 81 1.06 4.06 -12.04
CA MET A 81 -0.20 4.77 -11.81
C MET A 81 0.02 5.98 -10.90
N ARG A 82 0.77 5.81 -9.81
CA ARG A 82 1.09 6.90 -8.88
C ARG A 82 1.87 8.01 -9.57
N ASP A 83 2.76 7.66 -10.48
CA ASP A 83 3.60 8.63 -11.20
C ASP A 83 2.82 9.55 -12.15
N LYS A 84 1.54 9.27 -12.38
CA LYS A 84 0.66 10.21 -13.11
C LYS A 84 0.36 11.47 -12.29
N TYR A 85 0.57 11.42 -10.99
CA TYR A 85 0.28 12.52 -10.07
C TYR A 85 1.57 13.08 -9.50
N GLU A 86 1.65 14.39 -9.34
CA GLU A 86 2.73 15.00 -8.56
C GLU A 86 2.52 14.60 -7.09
N HIS A 87 3.54 14.02 -6.47
CA HIS A 87 3.42 13.47 -5.14
C HIS A 87 4.75 13.38 -4.41
N GLU A 88 4.67 13.24 -3.09
CA GLU A 88 5.78 12.84 -2.23
C GLU A 88 5.44 11.46 -1.66
N ASN A 89 6.44 10.61 -1.51
CA ASN A 89 6.27 9.26 -0.96
C ASN A 89 7.31 8.96 0.10
N ILE A 90 6.84 8.42 1.22
CA ILE A 90 7.70 7.82 2.24
C ILE A 90 7.30 6.35 2.36
N LYS A 91 8.29 5.46 2.23
CA LYS A 91 8.07 4.02 2.34
C LYS A 91 8.92 3.44 3.47
N VAL A 92 8.30 2.64 4.33
CA VAL A 92 8.99 1.92 5.40
C VAL A 92 8.58 0.46 5.33
N ASP A 93 9.56 -0.44 5.32
CA ASP A 93 9.33 -1.86 5.49
C ASP A 93 9.78 -2.25 6.90
N ALA A 94 8.90 -2.89 7.64
CA ALA A 94 9.13 -3.26 9.03
C ALA A 94 8.75 -4.71 9.28
N GLU A 95 9.46 -5.35 10.19
CA GLU A 95 9.04 -6.66 10.69
C GLU A 95 8.12 -6.47 11.89
N LEU A 96 7.02 -7.22 11.90
CA LEU A 96 6.15 -7.25 13.07
C LEU A 96 6.87 -7.96 14.21
N LEU A 97 7.09 -7.28 15.33
CA LEU A 97 7.69 -7.85 16.50
C LEU A 97 6.65 -8.32 17.51
N VAL A 98 5.65 -7.51 17.75
CA VAL A 98 4.59 -7.84 18.72
C VAL A 98 3.31 -7.11 18.33
N SER A 99 2.20 -7.79 18.49
CA SER A 99 0.87 -7.21 18.31
C SER A 99 0.12 -7.36 19.62
N ILE A 100 -0.30 -6.24 20.20
CA ILE A 100 -0.97 -6.23 21.49
C ILE A 100 -2.42 -5.81 21.29
N ASN A 101 -3.32 -6.68 21.65
CA ASN A 101 -4.76 -6.43 21.56
C ASN A 101 -5.30 -6.16 22.97
N LYS A 102 -5.86 -4.97 23.18
CA LYS A 102 -6.30 -4.53 24.49
C LYS A 102 -7.82 -4.52 24.60
#